data_2108b569271f3cafd98268fb4506b3a3
#
_entry.id   2108b569271f3cafd98268fb4506b3a3
#
_cell.length_a   1.000
_cell.length_b   1.000
_cell.length_c   1.000
_cell.angle_alpha   90.00
_cell.angle_beta   90.00
_cell.angle_gamma   90.00
#
_symmetry.space_group_name_H-M   'P 1'
#
loop_
_entity.id
_entity.type
_entity.pdbx_description
1 polymer ?
#
loop_
_entity_poly.entity_id
_entity_poly.type
_entity_poly.pdbx_seq_one_letter_code
_entity_poly.pdbx_strand_id
1 'polypeptide(L)'
;MKTGYSKIHYWRKSKSAITTSLCVAAALVAVIPLFLIFFYSLSQGIGALNLDFFIKMPKPVGESGGGMANAIVGTAILLGLGSLMGLPISIMTGIYLAEHKNGSFALVVRFLTDVLSGIPSIVVGVVAYIIVVLPMKHFSALAGGVALGILMIPTATRTTEEMMLLVPHTIREAALALGIARWKVTLRVILPSAVRGITTGILLALARAAGETAPLLFTALGNRFWSTDIRQPIAALSVFIYDYSRAPFADWNRQAWAAAFVLIFLITIINVIFRFVTRGRYAGTGNGH
;
A
#
# COMPACT_ATOMS: atom_id res chain seq x y z
N MET A 1 44.18 -19.08 -33.39
CA MET A 1 43.58 -18.03 -32.57
C MET A 1 42.05 -18.23 -32.23
N LYS A 2 41.41 -19.37 -32.54
CA LYS A 2 39.96 -19.62 -32.32
C LYS A 2 39.58 -20.29 -30.99
N THR A 3 40.53 -20.81 -30.22
CA THR A 3 40.24 -21.61 -29.01
C THR A 3 40.05 -20.79 -27.70
N GLY A 4 40.54 -19.56 -27.64
CA GLY A 4 40.39 -18.72 -26.46
C GLY A 4 38.98 -18.11 -26.30
N TYR A 5 38.34 -17.74 -27.39
CA TYR A 5 37.00 -17.16 -27.39
C TYR A 5 35.90 -18.14 -26.91
N SER A 6 36.07 -19.45 -27.20
CA SER A 6 35.10 -20.47 -26.80
C SER A 6 35.09 -20.70 -25.28
N LYS A 7 36.27 -20.76 -24.64
CA LYS A 7 36.35 -20.96 -23.16
C LYS A 7 35.77 -19.78 -22.38
N ILE A 8 36.01 -18.55 -22.80
CA ILE A 8 35.46 -17.34 -22.16
C ILE A 8 33.94 -17.31 -22.32
N HIS A 9 33.44 -17.72 -23.48
CA HIS A 9 32.00 -17.77 -23.74
C HIS A 9 31.30 -18.83 -22.87
N TYR A 10 31.85 -20.02 -22.75
CA TYR A 10 31.30 -21.07 -21.87
C TYR A 10 31.33 -20.65 -20.39
N TRP A 11 32.42 -20.05 -19.94
CA TRP A 11 32.57 -19.58 -18.58
C TRP A 11 31.60 -18.45 -18.23
N ARG A 12 31.38 -17.51 -19.17
CA ARG A 12 30.35 -16.46 -19.05
C ARG A 12 28.94 -17.04 -19.01
N LYS A 13 28.64 -18.04 -19.86
CA LYS A 13 27.35 -18.74 -19.88
C LYS A 13 27.10 -19.51 -18.59
N SER A 14 28.10 -20.21 -18.07
CA SER A 14 27.97 -20.92 -16.77
C SER A 14 27.75 -19.93 -15.60
N LYS A 15 28.52 -18.84 -15.53
CA LYS A 15 28.30 -17.79 -14.53
C LYS A 15 26.88 -17.20 -14.63
N SER A 16 26.43 -16.86 -15.82
CA SER A 16 25.10 -16.35 -16.06
C SER A 16 24.02 -17.35 -15.60
N ALA A 17 24.18 -18.63 -15.94
CA ALA A 17 23.24 -19.68 -15.51
C ALA A 17 23.23 -19.83 -13.98
N ILE A 18 24.39 -19.86 -13.33
CA ILE A 18 24.48 -19.93 -11.85
C ILE A 18 23.79 -18.70 -11.21
N THR A 19 24.10 -17.49 -11.69
CA THR A 19 23.50 -16.27 -11.17
C THR A 19 21.97 -16.28 -11.35
N THR A 20 21.49 -16.68 -12.53
CA THR A 20 20.05 -16.79 -12.78
C THR A 20 19.39 -17.83 -11.87
N SER A 21 20.03 -19.01 -11.70
CA SER A 21 19.53 -20.05 -10.78
C SER A 21 19.47 -19.56 -9.32
N LEU A 22 20.50 -18.83 -8.88
CA LEU A 22 20.51 -18.23 -7.54
C LEU A 22 19.41 -17.17 -7.38
N CYS A 23 19.20 -16.33 -8.39
CA CYS A 23 18.12 -15.34 -8.37
C CYS A 23 16.74 -16.01 -8.31
N VAL A 24 16.54 -17.08 -9.11
CA VAL A 24 15.27 -17.84 -9.08
C VAL A 24 15.08 -18.53 -7.72
N ALA A 25 16.14 -19.17 -7.20
CA ALA A 25 16.08 -19.79 -5.88
C ALA A 25 15.76 -18.76 -4.77
N ALA A 26 16.43 -17.62 -4.78
CA ALA A 26 16.15 -16.52 -3.84
C ALA A 26 14.71 -16.00 -3.96
N ALA A 27 14.19 -15.86 -5.18
CA ALA A 27 12.81 -15.47 -5.41
C ALA A 27 11.81 -16.51 -4.87
N LEU A 28 12.07 -17.80 -5.09
CA LEU A 28 11.26 -18.89 -4.54
C LEU A 28 11.27 -18.88 -3.02
N VAL A 29 12.45 -18.75 -2.40
CA VAL A 29 12.59 -18.66 -0.93
C VAL A 29 11.81 -17.45 -0.38
N ALA A 30 11.82 -16.31 -1.06
CA ALA A 30 11.07 -15.13 -0.64
C ALA A 30 9.55 -15.32 -0.76
N VAL A 31 9.08 -16.12 -1.70
CA VAL A 31 7.65 -16.36 -1.96
C VAL A 31 7.07 -17.45 -1.04
N ILE A 32 7.87 -18.41 -0.58
CA ILE A 32 7.43 -19.49 0.31
C ILE A 32 6.73 -18.98 1.59
N PRO A 33 7.28 -18.02 2.37
CA PRO A 33 6.61 -17.51 3.56
C PRO A 33 5.23 -16.89 3.27
N LEU A 34 5.08 -16.23 2.12
CA LEU A 34 3.81 -15.65 1.71
C LEU A 34 2.74 -16.73 1.51
N PHE A 35 3.08 -17.80 0.80
CA PHE A 35 2.16 -18.93 0.63
C PHE A 35 1.87 -19.64 1.95
N LEU A 36 2.88 -19.85 2.79
CA LEU A 36 2.69 -20.46 4.10
C LEU A 36 1.73 -19.64 4.98
N ILE A 37 1.91 -18.32 5.06
CA ILE A 37 1.02 -17.44 5.83
C ILE A 37 -0.40 -17.50 5.25
N PHE A 38 -0.55 -17.43 3.94
CA PHE A 38 -1.86 -17.45 3.28
C PHE A 38 -2.60 -18.76 3.55
N PHE A 39 -1.95 -19.92 3.31
CA PHE A 39 -2.57 -21.22 3.54
C PHE A 39 -2.78 -21.51 5.03
N TYR A 40 -1.86 -21.09 5.89
CA TYR A 40 -2.01 -21.25 7.33
C TYR A 40 -3.16 -20.41 7.87
N SER A 41 -3.26 -19.14 7.46
CA SER A 41 -4.38 -18.27 7.84
C SER A 41 -5.72 -18.84 7.37
N LEU A 42 -5.78 -19.40 6.16
CA LEU A 42 -6.97 -20.04 5.64
C LEU A 42 -7.31 -21.30 6.45
N SER A 43 -6.34 -22.18 6.69
CA SER A 43 -6.57 -23.45 7.41
C SER A 43 -7.07 -23.24 8.84
N GLN A 44 -6.53 -22.23 9.54
CA GLN A 44 -6.94 -21.91 10.92
C GLN A 44 -8.21 -21.05 10.97
N GLY A 45 -8.43 -20.21 9.97
CA GLY A 45 -9.56 -19.28 9.94
C GLY A 45 -10.83 -19.80 9.27
N ILE A 46 -10.74 -20.90 8.46
CA ILE A 46 -11.88 -21.38 7.65
C ILE A 46 -13.11 -21.72 8.48
N GLY A 47 -12.93 -22.21 9.70
CA GLY A 47 -14.03 -22.53 10.61
C GLY A 47 -14.80 -21.29 11.13
N ALA A 48 -14.23 -20.10 11.04
CA ALA A 48 -14.87 -18.84 11.41
C ALA A 48 -15.38 -18.06 10.17
N LEU A 49 -14.98 -18.45 8.95
CA LEU A 49 -15.41 -17.84 7.70
C LEU A 49 -16.82 -18.34 7.30
N ASN A 50 -17.82 -17.75 7.90
CA ASN A 50 -19.23 -17.96 7.56
C ASN A 50 -19.88 -16.62 7.18
N LEU A 51 -21.13 -16.63 6.74
CA LEU A 51 -21.83 -15.40 6.37
C LEU A 51 -21.92 -14.43 7.54
N ASP A 52 -22.07 -14.95 8.76
CA ASP A 52 -22.15 -14.16 10.00
C ASP A 52 -20.87 -13.33 10.23
N PHE A 53 -19.70 -13.85 9.84
CA PHE A 53 -18.43 -13.13 9.93
C PHE A 53 -18.44 -11.78 9.18
N PHE A 54 -19.14 -11.72 8.05
CA PHE A 54 -19.20 -10.52 7.19
C PHE A 54 -20.34 -9.58 7.53
N ILE A 55 -21.40 -10.05 8.22
CA ILE A 55 -22.60 -9.24 8.45
C ILE A 55 -22.86 -8.95 9.93
N LYS A 56 -22.34 -9.77 10.85
CA LYS A 56 -22.53 -9.57 12.30
C LYS A 56 -21.38 -8.80 12.92
N MET A 57 -21.65 -8.22 14.08
CA MET A 57 -20.64 -7.58 14.93
C MET A 57 -19.96 -8.59 15.86
N PRO A 58 -18.80 -8.20 16.42
CA PRO A 58 -18.13 -8.99 17.44
C PRO A 58 -19.04 -9.27 18.64
N LYS A 59 -18.98 -10.49 19.16
CA LYS A 59 -19.67 -10.85 20.39
C LYS A 59 -18.84 -10.56 21.64
N PRO A 60 -19.50 -10.40 22.82
CA PRO A 60 -18.80 -10.27 24.08
C PRO A 60 -17.90 -11.46 24.40
N VAL A 61 -16.98 -11.26 25.36
CA VAL A 61 -16.09 -12.30 25.87
C VAL A 61 -16.88 -13.46 26.46
N GLY A 62 -16.56 -14.70 26.04
CA GLY A 62 -17.22 -15.92 26.51
C GLY A 62 -18.39 -16.40 25.63
N GLU A 63 -18.82 -15.62 24.67
CA GLU A 63 -19.81 -16.05 23.67
C GLU A 63 -19.12 -16.51 22.39
N SER A 64 -19.53 -17.65 21.86
CA SER A 64 -19.02 -18.18 20.59
C SER A 64 -19.70 -17.51 19.38
N GLY A 65 -18.98 -17.44 18.24
CA GLY A 65 -19.48 -16.87 17.00
C GLY A 65 -19.37 -15.33 16.95
N GLY A 66 -20.29 -14.68 16.23
CA GLY A 66 -20.17 -13.25 15.89
C GLY A 66 -19.41 -13.03 14.60
N GLY A 67 -19.05 -11.79 14.29
CA GLY A 67 -18.37 -11.43 13.06
C GLY A 67 -17.53 -10.16 13.22
N MET A 68 -17.03 -9.65 12.10
CA MET A 68 -16.15 -8.48 12.05
C MET A 68 -16.61 -7.44 11.01
N ALA A 69 -17.93 -7.39 10.75
CA ALA A 69 -18.51 -6.47 9.77
C ALA A 69 -18.12 -5.00 10.01
N ASN A 70 -18.16 -4.57 11.27
CA ASN A 70 -17.75 -3.23 11.68
C ASN A 70 -16.27 -2.95 11.38
N ALA A 71 -15.38 -3.94 11.55
CA ALA A 71 -13.95 -3.80 11.28
C ALA A 71 -13.64 -3.77 9.76
N ILE A 72 -14.38 -4.54 8.96
CA ILE A 72 -14.27 -4.52 7.51
C ILE A 72 -14.63 -3.13 6.97
N VAL A 73 -15.80 -2.62 7.38
CA VAL A 73 -16.27 -1.28 6.97
C VAL A 73 -15.35 -0.20 7.52
N GLY A 74 -14.95 -0.29 8.78
CA GLY A 74 -14.07 0.68 9.40
C GLY A 74 -12.69 0.73 8.74
N THR A 75 -12.12 -0.41 8.33
CA THR A 75 -10.88 -0.45 7.54
C THR A 75 -11.04 0.28 6.22
N ALA A 76 -12.16 0.07 5.52
CA ALA A 76 -12.43 0.78 4.26
C ALA A 76 -12.56 2.30 4.47
N ILE A 77 -13.22 2.75 5.53
CA ILE A 77 -13.34 4.17 5.89
C ILE A 77 -11.96 4.76 6.21
N LEU A 78 -11.16 4.09 7.04
CA LEU A 78 -9.82 4.55 7.42
C LEU A 78 -8.88 4.65 6.21
N LEU A 79 -8.88 3.65 5.33
CA LEU A 79 -8.13 3.68 4.08
C LEU A 79 -8.62 4.77 3.14
N GLY A 80 -9.92 4.97 3.05
CA GLY A 80 -10.53 6.05 2.27
C GLY A 80 -10.09 7.43 2.75
N LEU A 81 -10.16 7.68 4.06
CA LEU A 81 -9.71 8.94 4.66
C LEU A 81 -8.20 9.16 4.48
N GLY A 82 -7.38 8.12 4.77
CA GLY A 82 -5.94 8.20 4.58
C GLY A 82 -5.56 8.46 3.13
N SER A 83 -6.24 7.82 2.18
CA SER A 83 -6.05 8.04 0.75
C SER A 83 -6.44 9.43 0.31
N LEU A 84 -7.58 9.92 0.76
CA LEU A 84 -8.09 11.27 0.41
C LEU A 84 -7.12 12.36 0.88
N MET A 85 -6.48 12.17 2.02
CA MET A 85 -5.52 13.13 2.60
C MET A 85 -4.11 12.94 2.06
N GLY A 86 -3.61 11.70 2.04
CA GLY A 86 -2.22 11.39 1.73
C GLY A 86 -1.91 11.37 0.23
N LEU A 87 -2.76 10.76 -0.61
CA LEU A 87 -2.44 10.55 -2.02
C LEU A 87 -2.37 11.84 -2.84
N PRO A 88 -3.28 12.84 -2.70
CA PRO A 88 -3.15 14.09 -3.44
C PRO A 88 -1.83 14.82 -3.14
N ILE A 89 -1.46 14.90 -1.86
CA ILE A 89 -0.20 15.50 -1.41
C ILE A 89 0.99 14.75 -2.03
N SER A 90 0.96 13.43 -1.96
CA SER A 90 2.03 12.57 -2.48
C SER A 90 2.23 12.71 -3.98
N ILE A 91 1.14 12.67 -4.73
CA ILE A 91 1.19 12.78 -6.20
C ILE A 91 1.70 14.16 -6.61
N MET A 92 1.18 15.23 -6.01
CA MET A 92 1.64 16.60 -6.30
C MET A 92 3.12 16.78 -5.95
N THR A 93 3.54 16.26 -4.81
CA THR A 93 4.96 16.29 -4.38
C THR A 93 5.83 15.50 -5.35
N GLY A 94 5.44 14.30 -5.75
CA GLY A 94 6.18 13.46 -6.69
C GLY A 94 6.29 14.11 -8.08
N ILE A 95 5.23 14.76 -8.56
CA ILE A 95 5.26 15.55 -9.81
C ILE A 95 6.27 16.69 -9.68
N TYR A 96 6.20 17.44 -8.58
CA TYR A 96 7.14 18.53 -8.32
C TYR A 96 8.60 18.05 -8.33
N LEU A 97 8.90 16.95 -7.64
CA LEU A 97 10.26 16.39 -7.56
C LEU A 97 10.77 15.91 -8.93
N ALA A 98 9.90 15.30 -9.75
CA ALA A 98 10.25 14.87 -11.10
C ALA A 98 10.57 16.04 -12.05
N GLU A 99 9.88 17.19 -11.89
CA GLU A 99 10.12 18.39 -12.70
C GLU A 99 11.33 19.20 -12.24
N HIS A 100 11.65 19.20 -10.94
CA HIS A 100 12.69 20.01 -10.35
C HIS A 100 13.86 19.17 -9.81
N LYS A 101 14.53 18.42 -10.72
CA LYS A 101 15.58 17.44 -10.34
C LYS A 101 16.69 18.01 -9.46
N ASN A 102 17.17 19.21 -9.77
CA ASN A 102 18.36 19.85 -9.18
C ASN A 102 18.02 21.06 -8.30
N GLY A 103 16.76 21.29 -7.96
CA GLY A 103 16.35 22.41 -7.13
C GLY A 103 16.73 22.18 -5.66
N SER A 104 17.26 23.20 -4.97
CA SER A 104 17.59 23.10 -3.54
C SER A 104 16.38 22.72 -2.69
N PHE A 105 15.19 23.26 -2.99
CA PHE A 105 13.96 22.90 -2.30
C PHE A 105 13.55 21.45 -2.59
N ALA A 106 13.71 20.97 -3.83
CA ALA A 106 13.43 19.57 -4.17
C ALA A 106 14.36 18.60 -3.41
N LEU A 107 15.60 18.99 -3.17
CA LEU A 107 16.57 18.22 -2.37
C LEU A 107 16.10 18.09 -0.92
N VAL A 108 15.63 19.17 -0.32
CA VAL A 108 15.05 19.16 1.04
C VAL A 108 13.79 18.26 1.11
N VAL A 109 12.89 18.39 0.13
CA VAL A 109 11.66 17.58 0.10
C VAL A 109 11.98 16.09 -0.08
N ARG A 110 12.94 15.71 -0.93
CA ARG A 110 13.41 14.31 -1.04
C ARG A 110 13.97 13.83 0.28
N PHE A 111 14.83 14.60 0.90
CA PHE A 111 15.40 14.24 2.20
C PHE A 111 14.31 14.01 3.26
N LEU A 112 13.32 14.92 3.35
CA LEU A 112 12.19 14.75 4.28
C LEU A 112 11.36 13.51 3.95
N THR A 113 11.13 13.21 2.67
CA THR A 113 10.43 12.00 2.21
C THR A 113 11.19 10.73 2.62
N ASP A 114 12.52 10.74 2.47
CA ASP A 114 13.37 9.61 2.86
C ASP A 114 13.40 9.42 4.39
N VAL A 115 13.47 10.49 5.15
CA VAL A 115 13.36 10.46 6.62
C VAL A 115 12.00 9.90 7.05
N LEU A 116 10.89 10.38 6.48
CA LEU A 116 9.55 9.87 6.76
C LEU A 116 9.42 8.37 6.45
N SER A 117 10.08 7.91 5.39
CA SER A 117 10.09 6.49 5.03
C SER A 117 10.78 5.60 6.08
N GLY A 118 11.74 6.13 6.81
CA GLY A 118 12.51 5.45 7.85
C GLY A 118 11.91 5.53 9.26
N ILE A 119 10.90 6.37 9.48
CA ILE A 119 10.27 6.54 10.79
C ILE A 119 9.42 5.30 11.13
N PRO A 120 9.56 4.71 12.35
CA PRO A 120 8.67 3.65 12.82
C PRO A 120 7.21 4.10 12.80
N SER A 121 6.30 3.26 12.30
CA SER A 121 4.88 3.62 12.15
C SER A 121 4.20 4.00 13.48
N ILE A 122 4.66 3.46 14.59
CA ILE A 122 4.18 3.83 15.93
C ILE A 122 4.43 5.30 16.25
N VAL A 123 5.58 5.85 15.83
CA VAL A 123 5.92 7.27 16.03
C VAL A 123 4.97 8.16 15.23
N VAL A 124 4.63 7.76 14.00
CA VAL A 124 3.62 8.46 13.19
C VAL A 124 2.26 8.45 13.90
N GLY A 125 1.89 7.34 14.54
CA GLY A 125 0.69 7.25 15.36
C GLY A 125 0.69 8.25 16.53
N VAL A 126 1.81 8.36 17.24
CA VAL A 126 1.97 9.33 18.33
C VAL A 126 1.91 10.77 17.82
N VAL A 127 2.53 11.07 16.70
CA VAL A 127 2.45 12.41 16.08
C VAL A 127 1.01 12.75 15.69
N ALA A 128 0.30 11.82 15.04
CA ALA A 128 -1.11 12.01 14.70
C ALA A 128 -2.01 12.15 15.95
N TYR A 129 -1.68 11.44 17.04
CA TYR A 129 -2.34 11.61 18.33
C TYR A 129 -2.18 13.05 18.84
N ILE A 130 -0.96 13.58 18.85
CA ILE A 130 -0.68 14.94 19.33
C ILE A 130 -1.41 16.00 18.47
N ILE A 131 -1.41 15.82 17.16
CA ILE A 131 -1.94 16.85 16.23
C ILE A 131 -3.47 16.77 16.13
N VAL A 132 -4.08 15.59 16.25
CA VAL A 132 -5.51 15.40 15.99
C VAL A 132 -6.26 14.99 17.25
N VAL A 133 -5.84 13.93 17.95
CA VAL A 133 -6.59 13.38 19.08
C VAL A 133 -6.58 14.33 20.28
N LEU A 134 -5.43 14.91 20.62
CA LEU A 134 -5.33 15.86 21.74
C LEU A 134 -6.23 17.10 21.56
N PRO A 135 -6.24 17.79 20.41
CA PRO A 135 -7.13 18.92 20.18
C PRO A 135 -8.61 18.50 20.15
N MET A 136 -8.93 17.32 19.59
CA MET A 136 -10.29 16.80 19.56
C MET A 136 -10.76 16.26 20.92
N LYS A 137 -9.84 15.95 21.84
CA LYS A 137 -10.06 15.31 23.15
C LYS A 137 -10.71 13.93 23.09
N HIS A 138 -10.71 13.28 21.93
CA HIS A 138 -11.19 11.91 21.74
C HIS A 138 -10.55 11.25 20.52
N PHE A 139 -10.50 9.93 20.53
CA PHE A 139 -10.07 9.10 19.40
C PHE A 139 -11.13 9.18 18.27
N SER A 140 -10.68 9.03 17.03
CA SER A 140 -11.56 9.14 15.86
C SER A 140 -11.03 8.46 14.62
N ALA A 141 -11.92 8.09 13.70
CA ALA A 141 -11.55 7.61 12.37
C ALA A 141 -10.74 8.66 11.60
N LEU A 142 -11.04 9.95 11.81
CA LEU A 142 -10.30 11.05 11.19
C LEU A 142 -8.83 11.06 11.62
N ALA A 143 -8.56 10.89 12.92
CA ALA A 143 -7.19 10.78 13.43
C ALA A 143 -6.46 9.55 12.84
N GLY A 144 -7.15 8.41 12.75
CA GLY A 144 -6.64 7.22 12.09
C GLY A 144 -6.34 7.45 10.61
N GLY A 145 -7.24 8.13 9.90
CA GLY A 145 -7.05 8.52 8.51
C GLY A 145 -5.83 9.42 8.30
N VAL A 146 -5.62 10.42 9.18
CA VAL A 146 -4.41 11.28 9.14
C VAL A 146 -3.15 10.44 9.34
N ALA A 147 -3.13 9.55 10.33
CA ALA A 147 -1.97 8.68 10.58
C ALA A 147 -1.63 7.80 9.37
N LEU A 148 -2.65 7.14 8.78
CA LEU A 148 -2.46 6.34 7.58
C LEU A 148 -2.05 7.18 6.37
N GLY A 149 -2.63 8.38 6.21
CA GLY A 149 -2.27 9.33 5.16
C GLY A 149 -0.78 9.71 5.22
N ILE A 150 -0.27 10.06 6.41
CA ILE A 150 1.16 10.38 6.61
C ILE A 150 2.04 9.18 6.20
N LEU A 151 1.67 7.96 6.55
CA LEU A 151 2.42 6.75 6.18
C LEU A 151 2.40 6.45 4.67
N MET A 152 1.35 6.86 3.96
CA MET A 152 1.26 6.69 2.52
C MET A 152 2.14 7.68 1.75
N ILE A 153 2.38 8.89 2.30
CA ILE A 153 3.09 9.98 1.62
C ILE A 153 4.43 9.55 1.05
N PRO A 154 5.38 8.97 1.79
CA PRO A 154 6.70 8.69 1.25
C PRO A 154 6.67 7.68 0.11
N THR A 155 5.91 6.60 0.25
CA THR A 155 5.83 5.54 -0.76
C THR A 155 5.19 6.06 -2.05
N ALA A 156 4.08 6.76 -1.98
CA ALA A 156 3.38 7.27 -3.14
C ALA A 156 4.15 8.42 -3.82
N THR A 157 4.81 9.30 -3.05
CA THR A 157 5.67 10.37 -3.59
C THR A 157 6.84 9.81 -4.39
N ARG A 158 7.59 8.86 -3.78
CA ARG A 158 8.74 8.23 -4.42
C ARG A 158 8.36 7.54 -5.71
N THR A 159 7.32 6.71 -5.67
CA THR A 159 6.87 6.00 -6.86
C THR A 159 6.38 6.96 -7.95
N THR A 160 5.68 8.05 -7.59
CA THR A 160 5.24 9.04 -8.55
C THR A 160 6.43 9.72 -9.21
N GLU A 161 7.43 10.16 -8.44
CA GLU A 161 8.66 10.75 -8.95
C GLU A 161 9.37 9.79 -9.92
N GLU A 162 9.64 8.57 -9.49
CA GLU A 162 10.35 7.57 -10.27
C GLU A 162 9.63 7.22 -11.58
N MET A 163 8.33 7.01 -11.53
CA MET A 163 7.55 6.67 -12.72
C MET A 163 7.51 7.81 -13.74
N MET A 164 7.46 9.06 -13.30
CA MET A 164 7.54 10.21 -14.19
C MET A 164 8.94 10.36 -14.80
N LEU A 165 9.99 10.04 -14.05
CA LEU A 165 11.37 10.07 -14.53
C LEU A 165 11.68 8.97 -15.54
N LEU A 166 10.95 7.85 -15.52
CA LEU A 166 11.08 6.76 -16.49
C LEU A 166 10.51 7.10 -17.87
N VAL A 167 9.68 8.16 -17.99
CA VAL A 167 9.18 8.60 -19.31
C VAL A 167 10.35 9.16 -20.12
N PRO A 168 10.60 8.66 -21.36
CA PRO A 168 11.73 9.09 -22.19
C PRO A 168 11.76 10.60 -22.42
N HIS A 169 12.93 11.21 -22.32
CA HIS A 169 13.11 12.65 -22.55
C HIS A 169 12.69 13.09 -23.95
N THR A 170 12.83 12.22 -24.95
CA THR A 170 12.40 12.48 -26.33
C THR A 170 10.92 12.82 -26.45
N ILE A 171 10.05 12.20 -25.64
CA ILE A 171 8.61 12.53 -25.60
C ILE A 171 8.40 13.95 -25.07
N ARG A 172 9.14 14.33 -24.04
CA ARG A 172 9.07 15.68 -23.47
C ARG A 172 9.57 16.74 -24.46
N GLU A 173 10.70 16.48 -25.11
CA GLU A 173 11.30 17.37 -26.11
C GLU A 173 10.42 17.54 -27.33
N ALA A 174 9.84 16.46 -27.84
CA ALA A 174 8.90 16.51 -28.96
C ALA A 174 7.67 17.37 -28.65
N ALA A 175 7.08 17.23 -27.46
CA ALA A 175 5.95 18.04 -27.04
C ALA A 175 6.32 19.52 -26.87
N LEU A 176 7.51 19.83 -26.36
CA LEU A 176 8.01 21.21 -26.23
C LEU A 176 8.31 21.83 -27.61
N ALA A 177 8.83 21.05 -28.57
CA ALA A 177 9.08 21.51 -29.94
C ALA A 177 7.82 21.92 -30.68
N LEU A 178 6.64 21.33 -30.29
CA LEU A 178 5.32 21.77 -30.78
C LEU A 178 4.81 23.06 -30.11
N GLY A 179 5.61 23.74 -29.32
CA GLY A 179 5.24 24.98 -28.62
C GLY A 179 4.31 24.78 -27.42
N ILE A 180 4.14 23.56 -26.93
CA ILE A 180 3.27 23.28 -25.78
C ILE A 180 3.95 23.74 -24.51
N ALA A 181 3.26 24.55 -23.68
CA ALA A 181 3.80 25.03 -22.39
C ALA A 181 4.17 23.88 -21.47
N ARG A 182 5.29 24.00 -20.72
CA ARG A 182 5.88 22.96 -19.86
C ARG A 182 4.87 22.28 -18.93
N TRP A 183 4.03 23.05 -18.22
CA TRP A 183 3.02 22.49 -17.33
C TRP A 183 1.96 21.64 -18.05
N LYS A 184 1.60 22.01 -19.30
CA LYS A 184 0.68 21.19 -20.12
C LYS A 184 1.36 19.90 -20.57
N VAL A 185 2.65 19.94 -20.91
CA VAL A 185 3.42 18.74 -21.25
C VAL A 185 3.44 17.80 -20.04
N THR A 186 3.71 18.29 -18.84
CA THR A 186 3.70 17.49 -17.63
C THR A 186 2.35 16.85 -17.35
N LEU A 187 1.26 17.63 -17.35
CA LEU A 187 -0.07 17.11 -16.98
C LEU A 187 -0.77 16.31 -18.08
N ARG A 188 -0.53 16.61 -19.37
CA ARG A 188 -1.26 16.00 -20.48
C ARG A 188 -0.45 14.94 -21.25
N VAL A 189 0.86 14.91 -21.10
CA VAL A 189 1.73 13.98 -21.81
C VAL A 189 2.47 13.07 -20.85
N ILE A 190 3.27 13.63 -19.93
CA ILE A 190 4.13 12.85 -19.03
C ILE A 190 3.31 12.10 -17.98
N LEU A 191 2.43 12.78 -17.27
CA LEU A 191 1.63 12.18 -16.19
C LEU A 191 0.73 11.03 -16.71
N PRO A 192 0.00 11.17 -17.82
CA PRO A 192 -0.76 10.06 -18.40
C PRO A 192 0.12 8.89 -18.84
N SER A 193 1.32 9.16 -19.35
CA SER A 193 2.27 8.12 -19.73
C SER A 193 2.81 7.32 -18.52
N ALA A 194 2.97 7.98 -17.37
CA ALA A 194 3.44 7.38 -16.12
C ALA A 194 2.32 6.75 -15.27
N VAL A 195 1.04 6.98 -15.58
CA VAL A 195 -0.10 6.67 -14.71
C VAL A 195 -0.17 5.21 -14.28
N ARG A 196 0.23 4.25 -15.13
CA ARG A 196 0.24 2.82 -14.77
C ARG A 196 1.21 2.52 -13.64
N GLY A 197 2.42 3.08 -13.70
CA GLY A 197 3.43 2.93 -12.66
C GLY A 197 3.01 3.64 -11.38
N ILE A 198 2.50 4.86 -11.48
CA ILE A 198 1.98 5.64 -10.35
C ILE A 198 0.86 4.88 -9.64
N THR A 199 -0.09 4.32 -10.38
CA THR A 199 -1.18 3.51 -9.80
C THR A 199 -0.64 2.30 -9.05
N THR A 200 0.40 1.64 -9.58
CA THR A 200 1.04 0.51 -8.87
C THR A 200 1.65 0.95 -7.54
N GLY A 201 2.29 2.13 -7.48
CA GLY A 201 2.83 2.69 -6.25
C GLY A 201 1.74 3.09 -5.25
N ILE A 202 0.63 3.65 -5.72
CA ILE A 202 -0.54 3.96 -4.89
C ILE A 202 -1.09 2.67 -4.27
N LEU A 203 -1.24 1.61 -5.05
CA LEU A 203 -1.72 0.32 -4.54
C LEU A 203 -0.78 -0.29 -3.50
N LEU A 204 0.53 -0.13 -3.68
CA LEU A 204 1.52 -0.56 -2.70
C LEU A 204 1.40 0.23 -1.38
N ALA A 205 1.22 1.55 -1.47
CA ALA A 205 0.99 2.41 -0.31
C ALA A 205 -0.30 2.03 0.43
N LEU A 206 -1.39 1.76 -0.31
CA LEU A 206 -2.68 1.29 0.23
C LEU A 206 -2.54 -0.07 0.92
N ALA A 207 -1.88 -1.03 0.27
CA ALA A 207 -1.68 -2.37 0.83
C ALA A 207 -0.88 -2.34 2.14
N ARG A 208 0.15 -1.49 2.20
CA ARG A 208 0.92 -1.26 3.43
C ARG A 208 0.03 -0.64 4.51
N ALA A 209 -0.68 0.45 4.21
CA ALA A 209 -1.53 1.13 5.17
C ALA A 209 -2.68 0.26 5.71
N ALA A 210 -3.22 -0.66 4.90
CA ALA A 210 -4.28 -1.58 5.31
C ALA A 210 -3.84 -2.56 6.41
N GLY A 211 -2.55 -2.91 6.45
CA GLY A 211 -1.98 -3.81 7.47
C GLY A 211 -1.45 -3.09 8.72
N GLU A 212 -1.46 -1.76 8.75
CA GLU A 212 -0.92 -1.00 9.87
C GLU A 212 -1.82 -1.09 11.10
N THR A 213 -1.21 -1.48 12.22
CA THR A 213 -1.91 -1.63 13.52
C THR A 213 -1.47 -0.56 14.52
N ALA A 214 -0.16 -0.39 14.69
CA ALA A 214 0.40 0.46 15.73
C ALA A 214 -0.10 1.91 15.70
N PRO A 215 -0.13 2.63 14.56
CA PRO A 215 -0.65 3.99 14.54
C PRO A 215 -2.14 4.08 14.85
N LEU A 216 -2.93 3.06 14.49
CA LEU A 216 -4.37 3.05 14.73
C LEU A 216 -4.72 2.85 16.21
N LEU A 217 -3.88 2.16 16.98
CA LEU A 217 -4.05 2.03 18.44
C LEU A 217 -3.97 3.38 19.15
N PHE A 218 -3.22 4.34 18.61
CA PHE A 218 -3.08 5.68 19.18
C PHE A 218 -4.05 6.71 18.61
N THR A 219 -4.82 6.36 17.56
CA THR A 219 -5.63 7.35 16.84
C THR A 219 -7.09 6.94 16.68
N ALA A 220 -7.38 5.75 16.17
CA ALA A 220 -8.73 5.22 16.01
C ALA A 220 -9.19 4.40 17.21
N LEU A 221 -8.28 3.84 18.00
CA LEU A 221 -8.43 3.04 19.21
C LEU A 221 -9.20 1.71 19.01
N GLY A 222 -10.03 1.61 18.00
CA GLY A 222 -10.96 0.51 17.78
C GLY A 222 -12.32 0.74 18.43
N ASN A 223 -13.35 0.07 17.87
CA ASN A 223 -14.70 0.10 18.38
C ASN A 223 -15.39 -1.25 18.13
N ARG A 224 -15.96 -1.87 19.16
CA ARG A 224 -16.68 -3.15 19.02
C ARG A 224 -18.10 -2.96 18.48
N PHE A 225 -18.62 -1.76 18.55
CA PHE A 225 -19.95 -1.42 18.06
C PHE A 225 -19.89 -0.90 16.61
N TRP A 226 -21.02 -0.91 15.96
CA TRP A 226 -21.16 -0.33 14.63
C TRP A 226 -21.00 1.18 14.70
N SER A 227 -20.06 1.71 13.93
CA SER A 227 -19.87 3.15 13.78
C SER A 227 -19.39 3.47 12.36
N THR A 228 -20.03 4.46 11.75
CA THR A 228 -19.60 5.06 10.47
C THR A 228 -19.29 6.54 10.63
N ASP A 229 -19.42 7.07 11.85
CA ASP A 229 -19.07 8.46 12.14
C ASP A 229 -17.56 8.64 12.18
N ILE A 230 -17.05 9.47 11.26
CA ILE A 230 -15.61 9.76 11.13
C ILE A 230 -15.03 10.48 12.35
N ARG A 231 -15.88 11.08 13.19
CA ARG A 231 -15.45 11.76 14.41
C ARG A 231 -15.40 10.85 15.63
N GLN A 232 -15.87 9.62 15.52
CA GLN A 232 -15.90 8.64 16.60
C GLN A 232 -14.82 7.57 16.40
N PRO A 233 -14.41 6.85 17.46
CA PRO A 233 -13.59 5.67 17.35
C PRO A 233 -14.19 4.66 16.38
N ILE A 234 -13.35 4.02 15.57
CA ILE A 234 -13.80 3.06 14.55
C ILE A 234 -12.97 1.79 14.62
N ALA A 235 -13.61 0.68 14.29
CA ALA A 235 -12.95 -0.61 14.18
C ALA A 235 -11.98 -0.67 13.00
N ALA A 236 -10.93 -1.48 13.13
CA ALA A 236 -10.05 -1.83 12.03
C ALA A 236 -9.69 -3.31 12.08
N LEU A 237 -9.64 -3.99 10.93
CA LEU A 237 -9.28 -5.41 10.87
C LEU A 237 -7.90 -5.67 11.46
N SER A 238 -6.91 -4.83 11.19
CA SER A 238 -5.55 -4.95 11.72
C SER A 238 -5.51 -4.86 13.26
N VAL A 239 -6.32 -3.99 13.86
CA VAL A 239 -6.46 -3.85 15.32
C VAL A 239 -7.17 -5.07 15.91
N PHE A 240 -8.24 -5.55 15.30
CA PHE A 240 -8.92 -6.77 15.78
C PHE A 240 -8.05 -8.04 15.65
N ILE A 241 -7.28 -8.17 14.56
CA ILE A 241 -6.31 -9.26 14.43
C ILE A 241 -5.32 -9.23 15.62
N TYR A 242 -4.80 -8.05 15.94
CA TYR A 242 -3.89 -7.87 17.06
C TYR A 242 -4.53 -8.22 18.39
N ASP A 243 -5.71 -7.71 18.70
CA ASP A 243 -6.39 -7.93 19.98
C ASP A 243 -6.82 -9.40 20.12
N TYR A 244 -7.39 -9.99 19.07
CA TYR A 244 -7.94 -11.33 19.12
C TYR A 244 -6.87 -12.42 19.08
N SER A 245 -5.73 -12.17 18.40
CA SER A 245 -4.61 -13.11 18.39
C SER A 245 -3.94 -13.27 19.78
N ARG A 246 -4.05 -12.28 20.64
CA ARG A 246 -3.47 -12.25 22.00
C ARG A 246 -4.45 -12.72 23.06
N ALA A 247 -5.71 -12.87 22.71
CA ALA A 247 -6.72 -13.29 23.66
C ALA A 247 -6.59 -14.81 24.00
N PRO A 248 -6.88 -15.22 25.23
CA PRO A 248 -6.78 -16.63 25.66
C PRO A 248 -7.96 -17.48 25.18
N PHE A 249 -8.75 -16.98 24.23
CA PHE A 249 -9.98 -17.63 23.74
C PHE A 249 -9.75 -18.24 22.36
N ALA A 250 -9.93 -19.57 22.22
CA ALA A 250 -9.72 -20.27 20.97
C ALA A 250 -10.61 -19.76 19.83
N ASP A 251 -11.83 -19.34 20.14
CA ASP A 251 -12.78 -18.81 19.14
C ASP A 251 -12.30 -17.45 18.58
N TRP A 252 -11.81 -16.57 19.45
CA TRP A 252 -11.22 -15.30 19.03
C TRP A 252 -9.96 -15.48 18.19
N ASN A 253 -9.12 -16.45 18.55
CA ASN A 253 -7.94 -16.79 17.75
C ASN A 253 -8.31 -17.25 16.34
N ARG A 254 -9.36 -18.10 16.21
CA ARG A 254 -9.88 -18.51 14.88
C ARG A 254 -10.39 -17.31 14.10
N GLN A 255 -11.13 -16.39 14.75
CA GLN A 255 -11.60 -15.17 14.10
C GLN A 255 -10.44 -14.25 13.70
N ALA A 256 -9.35 -14.16 14.49
CA ALA A 256 -8.16 -13.43 14.10
C ALA A 256 -7.52 -13.98 12.82
N TRP A 257 -7.41 -15.32 12.70
CA TRP A 257 -6.92 -15.95 11.48
C TRP A 257 -7.84 -15.73 10.29
N ALA A 258 -9.15 -15.79 10.49
CA ALA A 258 -10.14 -15.47 9.46
C ALA A 258 -10.02 -14.01 9.01
N ALA A 259 -9.88 -13.07 9.96
CA ALA A 259 -9.69 -11.65 9.65
C ALA A 259 -8.39 -11.38 8.89
N ALA A 260 -7.29 -12.05 9.27
CA ALA A 260 -6.02 -11.96 8.55
C ALA A 260 -6.15 -12.45 7.10
N PHE A 261 -6.80 -13.59 6.89
CA PHE A 261 -7.09 -14.10 5.56
C PHE A 261 -7.95 -13.12 4.74
N VAL A 262 -9.04 -12.60 5.34
CA VAL A 262 -9.94 -11.65 4.68
C VAL A 262 -9.20 -10.36 4.31
N LEU A 263 -8.33 -9.84 5.18
CA LEU A 263 -7.53 -8.65 4.92
C LEU A 263 -6.58 -8.85 3.73
N ILE A 264 -5.85 -9.98 3.70
CA ILE A 264 -4.95 -10.33 2.59
C ILE A 264 -5.75 -10.47 1.29
N PHE A 265 -6.89 -11.16 1.35
CA PHE A 265 -7.75 -11.39 0.19
C PHE A 265 -8.34 -10.09 -0.35
N LEU A 266 -8.82 -9.20 0.52
CA LEU A 266 -9.37 -7.91 0.16
C LEU A 266 -8.31 -7.01 -0.52
N ILE A 267 -7.11 -6.94 0.05
CA ILE A 267 -6.00 -6.20 -0.55
C ILE A 267 -5.63 -6.79 -1.91
N THR A 268 -5.60 -8.12 -2.04
CA THR A 268 -5.29 -8.80 -3.30
C THR A 268 -6.36 -8.50 -4.35
N ILE A 269 -7.64 -8.57 -4.00
CA ILE A 269 -8.75 -8.22 -4.91
C ILE A 269 -8.63 -6.77 -5.38
N ILE A 270 -8.42 -5.83 -4.45
CA ILE A 270 -8.24 -4.41 -4.79
C ILE A 270 -7.09 -4.25 -5.80
N ASN A 271 -5.94 -4.86 -5.53
CA ASN A 271 -4.78 -4.82 -6.43
C ASN A 271 -5.11 -5.38 -7.82
N VAL A 272 -5.79 -6.52 -7.89
CA VAL A 272 -6.18 -7.17 -9.15
C VAL A 272 -7.16 -6.30 -9.93
N ILE A 273 -8.22 -5.79 -9.29
CA ILE A 273 -9.23 -4.93 -9.93
C ILE A 273 -8.57 -3.67 -10.51
N PHE A 274 -7.77 -2.95 -9.72
CA PHE A 274 -7.07 -1.76 -10.21
C PHE A 274 -6.12 -2.06 -11.37
N ARG A 275 -5.42 -3.19 -11.32
CA ARG A 275 -4.53 -3.63 -12.38
C ARG A 275 -5.28 -3.91 -13.70
N PHE A 276 -6.47 -4.50 -13.61
CA PHE A 276 -7.33 -4.72 -14.78
C PHE A 276 -7.89 -3.41 -15.34
N VAL A 277 -8.40 -2.52 -14.49
CA VAL A 277 -8.95 -1.21 -14.91
C VAL A 277 -7.88 -0.35 -15.60
N THR A 278 -6.65 -0.36 -15.09
CA THR A 278 -5.57 0.43 -15.71
C THR A 278 -5.00 -0.21 -16.96
N ARG A 279 -5.14 -1.54 -17.14
CA ARG A 279 -4.70 -2.24 -18.37
C ARG A 279 -5.57 -1.91 -19.59
N GLY A 280 -6.88 -1.77 -19.42
CA GLY A 280 -7.84 -1.61 -20.51
C GLY A 280 -7.82 -0.23 -21.20
N ARG A 281 -7.44 0.83 -20.48
CA ARG A 281 -7.50 2.21 -21.01
C ARG A 281 -6.42 2.58 -22.03
N TYR A 282 -5.34 1.81 -22.17
CA TYR A 282 -4.18 2.15 -23.02
C TYR A 282 -3.74 1.03 -23.97
N ALA A 283 -4.52 -0.04 -24.14
CA ALA A 283 -4.24 -1.10 -25.09
C ALA A 283 -4.59 -0.70 -26.55
N GLY A 284 -5.22 0.47 -26.76
CA GLY A 284 -5.74 0.89 -28.06
C GLY A 284 -4.79 1.67 -28.97
N THR A 285 -3.54 1.94 -28.57
CA THR A 285 -2.60 2.76 -29.36
C THR A 285 -1.35 2.03 -29.83
N GLY A 286 -1.31 0.70 -29.73
CA GLY A 286 -0.12 -0.11 -30.07
C GLY A 286 -0.22 -0.96 -31.34
N ASN A 287 -1.31 -0.89 -32.13
CA ASN A 287 -1.43 -1.58 -33.43
C ASN A 287 -1.57 -0.56 -34.54
N GLY A 288 -0.45 -0.04 -34.99
CA GLY A 288 -0.34 0.78 -36.20
C GLY A 288 1.11 0.75 -36.67
N HIS A 289 1.41 -0.30 -37.46
CA HIS A 289 2.53 -0.49 -38.40
C HIS A 289 3.88 0.17 -38.12
#